data_b5737d9a58a5d0528805cb0b9c919c9c
#
_entry.id   b5737d9a58a5d0528805cb0b9c919c9c
#
_cell.length_a   1.000
_cell.length_b   1.000
_cell.length_c   1.000
_cell.angle_alpha   90.00
_cell.angle_beta   90.00
_cell.angle_gamma   90.00
#
_symmetry.space_group_name_H-M   'P 1'
#
loop_
_entity.id
_entity.type
_entity.pdbx_description
1 polymer ?
#
loop_
_entity_poly.entity_id
_entity_poly.type
_entity_poly.pdbx_seq_one_letter_code
_entity_poly.pdbx_strand_id
1 'polypeptide(L)'
;RPAFEMLAEALYVKGIDIELKMSAEYRLVPETWPEVLEKNWIMPIEDKYILTELPISKPEELGWVKPLEEFKKLVSLGLTPILPHPERYFYLSHSELLKFVEAGVVIQCNYGSLAGLYGETAQKNGITLL
;
A
#
# COMPACT_ATOMS: atom_id res chain seq x y z
N ARG A 1 4.59 -13.91 -11.38
CA ARG A 1 4.36 -13.94 -12.83
C ARG A 1 3.91 -15.31 -13.33
N PRO A 2 4.60 -16.45 -13.05
CA PRO A 2 4.13 -17.77 -13.49
C PRO A 2 2.71 -18.12 -13.01
N ALA A 3 2.37 -17.84 -11.76
CA ALA A 3 1.04 -18.10 -11.21
C ALA A 3 -0.07 -17.30 -11.92
N PHE A 4 0.21 -16.06 -12.31
CA PHE A 4 -0.71 -15.24 -13.09
C PHE A 4 -0.95 -15.85 -14.49
N GLU A 5 0.12 -16.28 -15.16
CA GLU A 5 0.05 -16.89 -16.49
C GLU A 5 -0.72 -18.24 -16.44
N MET A 6 -0.48 -19.06 -15.41
CA MET A 6 -1.23 -20.29 -15.18
C MET A 6 -2.72 -20.04 -14.92
N LEU A 7 -3.07 -19.02 -14.15
CA LEU A 7 -4.46 -18.65 -13.90
C LEU A 7 -5.14 -18.18 -15.18
N ALA A 8 -4.49 -17.32 -15.95
CA ALA A 8 -5.01 -16.82 -17.22
C ALA A 8 -5.30 -17.97 -18.20
N GLU A 9 -4.38 -18.91 -18.34
CA GLU A 9 -4.56 -20.11 -19.14
C GLU A 9 -5.72 -20.98 -18.66
N ALA A 10 -5.82 -21.21 -17.34
CA ALA A 10 -6.90 -22.01 -16.76
C ALA A 10 -8.28 -21.39 -16.99
N LEU A 11 -8.40 -20.06 -16.94
CA LEU A 11 -9.63 -19.35 -17.24
C LEU A 11 -10.00 -19.47 -18.72
N TYR A 12 -9.01 -19.28 -19.60
CA TYR A 12 -9.20 -19.43 -21.05
C TYR A 12 -9.69 -20.84 -21.40
N VAL A 13 -9.04 -21.89 -20.89
CA VAL A 13 -9.42 -23.29 -21.14
C VAL A 13 -10.83 -23.60 -20.63
N LYS A 14 -11.27 -22.94 -19.56
CA LYS A 14 -12.64 -23.10 -19.00
C LYS A 14 -13.69 -22.22 -19.68
N GLY A 15 -13.31 -21.41 -20.65
CA GLY A 15 -14.22 -20.48 -21.34
C GLY A 15 -14.75 -19.37 -20.40
N ILE A 16 -14.01 -19.03 -19.35
CA ILE A 16 -14.34 -17.94 -18.43
C ILE A 16 -13.75 -16.66 -18.99
N ASP A 17 -14.60 -15.77 -19.48
CA ASP A 17 -14.22 -14.46 -20.03
C ASP A 17 -14.13 -13.44 -18.88
N ILE A 18 -12.91 -13.26 -18.36
CA ILE A 18 -12.59 -12.25 -17.34
C ILE A 18 -11.23 -11.62 -17.63
N GLU A 19 -11.16 -10.30 -17.60
CA GLU A 19 -9.90 -9.60 -17.73
C GLU A 19 -9.11 -9.73 -16.42
N LEU A 20 -7.89 -10.25 -16.52
CA LEU A 20 -6.96 -10.32 -15.40
C LEU A 20 -5.92 -9.20 -15.50
N LYS A 21 -5.72 -8.51 -14.38
CA LYS A 21 -4.64 -7.54 -14.21
C LYS A 21 -3.79 -7.94 -13.01
N MET A 22 -2.52 -7.62 -13.06
CA MET A 22 -1.58 -7.89 -11.97
C MET A 22 -0.97 -6.58 -11.49
N SER A 23 -0.94 -6.42 -10.19
CA SER A 23 -0.27 -5.32 -9.50
C SER A 23 0.51 -5.88 -8.31
N ALA A 24 1.22 -5.02 -7.60
CA ALA A 24 1.96 -5.40 -6.40
C ALA A 24 1.73 -4.41 -5.28
N GLU A 25 1.77 -4.91 -4.05
CA GLU A 25 1.91 -4.11 -2.83
C GLU A 25 3.39 -4.00 -2.48
N TYR A 26 3.83 -2.79 -2.22
CA TYR A 26 5.24 -2.48 -1.95
C TYR A 26 5.41 -2.14 -0.48
N ARG A 27 6.27 -2.88 0.21
CA ARG A 27 6.67 -2.53 1.56
C ARG A 27 7.82 -1.54 1.53
N LEU A 28 7.63 -0.39 2.17
CA LEU A 28 8.60 0.69 2.21
C LEU A 28 9.68 0.38 3.25
N VAL A 29 10.72 -0.33 2.83
CA VAL A 29 11.88 -0.68 3.67
C VAL A 29 13.19 -0.40 2.94
N PRO A 30 14.28 -0.05 3.67
CA PRO A 30 15.57 0.35 3.06
C PRO A 30 16.20 -0.71 2.15
N GLU A 31 15.97 -1.98 2.45
CA GLU A 31 16.60 -3.10 1.76
C GLU A 31 16.12 -3.27 0.32
N THR A 32 14.86 -2.95 0.03
CA THR A 32 14.25 -3.24 -1.27
C THR A 32 13.73 -2.01 -1.99
N TRP A 33 13.26 -1.00 -1.25
CA TRP A 33 12.59 0.15 -1.85
C TRP A 33 13.44 0.95 -2.84
N PRO A 34 14.74 1.23 -2.58
CA PRO A 34 15.58 1.93 -3.54
C PRO A 34 15.73 1.19 -4.86
N GLU A 35 15.86 -0.14 -4.80
CA GLU A 35 16.00 -0.99 -5.97
C GLU A 35 14.72 -1.00 -6.82
N VAL A 36 13.56 -1.01 -6.18
CA VAL A 36 12.26 -0.92 -6.86
C VAL A 36 12.15 0.36 -7.67
N LEU A 37 12.58 1.49 -7.11
CA LEU A 37 12.59 2.79 -7.78
C LEU A 37 13.62 2.84 -8.91
N GLU A 38 14.87 2.42 -8.64
CA GLU A 38 15.98 2.47 -9.60
C GLU A 38 15.70 1.62 -10.83
N LYS A 39 15.16 0.40 -10.62
CA LYS A 39 14.86 -0.54 -11.72
C LYS A 39 13.48 -0.33 -12.35
N ASN A 40 12.74 0.66 -11.89
CA ASN A 40 11.37 0.94 -12.34
C ASN A 40 10.48 -0.32 -12.29
N TRP A 41 10.52 -1.05 -11.17
CA TRP A 41 9.72 -2.27 -10.97
C TRP A 41 8.34 -1.97 -10.38
N ILE A 42 7.87 -0.76 -10.57
CA ILE A 42 6.54 -0.36 -10.13
C ILE A 42 5.50 -0.95 -11.08
N MET A 43 4.54 -1.66 -10.50
CA MET A 43 3.39 -2.25 -11.19
C MET A 43 2.11 -1.61 -10.63
N PRO A 44 1.69 -0.46 -11.13
CA PRO A 44 0.55 0.26 -10.57
C PRO A 44 -0.77 -0.44 -10.94
N ILE A 45 -1.79 -0.22 -10.13
CA ILE A 45 -3.18 -0.56 -10.43
C ILE A 45 -3.68 0.51 -11.41
N GLU A 46 -4.20 0.09 -12.56
CA GLU A 46 -4.74 0.98 -13.61
C GLU A 46 -3.76 2.11 -14.02
N ASP A 47 -2.48 1.78 -14.10
CA ASP A 47 -1.39 2.70 -14.47
C ASP A 47 -1.30 3.97 -13.60
N LYS A 48 -1.97 3.99 -12.45
CA LYS A 48 -2.11 5.16 -11.62
C LYS A 48 -1.87 4.90 -10.13
N TYR A 49 -2.50 3.89 -9.57
CA TYR A 49 -2.48 3.68 -8.12
C TYR A 49 -1.37 2.72 -7.71
N ILE A 50 -0.65 3.07 -6.65
CA ILE A 50 0.40 2.22 -6.07
C ILE A 50 0.09 1.95 -4.60
N LEU A 51 -0.06 0.68 -4.26
CA LEU A 51 -0.27 0.24 -2.89
C LEU A 51 1.08 0.15 -2.17
N THR A 52 1.30 1.01 -1.19
CA THR A 52 2.59 1.14 -0.50
C THR A 52 2.38 1.09 1.01
N GLU A 53 2.78 -0.02 1.62
CA GLU A 53 2.67 -0.23 3.07
C GLU A 53 3.93 0.19 3.83
N LEU A 54 3.73 0.60 5.08
CA LEU A 54 4.78 0.82 6.06
C LEU A 54 4.92 -0.41 6.98
N PRO A 55 6.07 -0.58 7.67
CA PRO A 55 6.16 -1.57 8.75
C PRO A 55 5.09 -1.32 9.82
N ILE A 56 4.30 -2.35 10.16
CA ILE A 56 3.12 -2.17 11.03
C ILE A 56 3.49 -1.87 12.46
N SER A 57 4.46 -2.60 13.02
CA SER A 57 4.78 -2.55 14.46
C SER A 57 6.22 -2.20 14.78
N LYS A 58 7.04 -1.96 13.77
CA LYS A 58 8.48 -1.74 13.92
C LYS A 58 8.94 -0.56 13.06
N PRO A 59 8.72 0.69 13.52
CA PRO A 59 9.14 1.87 12.78
C PRO A 59 10.65 1.93 12.53
N GLU A 60 11.47 1.28 13.38
CA GLU A 60 12.91 1.12 13.17
C GLU A 60 13.27 0.38 11.88
N GLU A 61 12.38 -0.46 11.35
CA GLU A 61 12.57 -1.10 10.06
C GLU A 61 12.58 -0.10 8.89
N LEU A 62 12.09 1.11 9.08
CA LEU A 62 12.20 2.17 8.09
C LEU A 62 13.65 2.65 7.91
N GLY A 63 14.48 2.51 8.94
CA GLY A 63 15.88 2.94 8.90
C GLY A 63 16.02 4.42 8.51
N TRP A 64 16.70 4.71 7.39
CA TRP A 64 16.85 6.04 6.85
C TRP A 64 15.68 6.50 5.96
N VAL A 65 14.73 5.65 5.65
CA VAL A 65 13.58 5.98 4.79
C VAL A 65 12.67 6.98 5.51
N LYS A 66 12.35 8.05 4.81
CA LYS A 66 11.39 9.06 5.25
C LYS A 66 10.08 8.85 4.49
N PRO A 67 9.09 8.15 5.06
CA PRO A 67 7.89 7.73 4.32
C PRO A 67 7.21 8.85 3.56
N LEU A 68 6.93 9.96 4.21
CA LEU A 68 6.23 11.09 3.56
C LEU A 68 6.98 11.60 2.32
N GLU A 69 8.32 11.66 2.37
CA GLU A 69 9.11 12.12 1.23
C GLU A 69 9.09 11.11 0.08
N GLU A 70 9.10 9.82 0.40
CA GLU A 70 8.97 8.77 -0.62
C GLU A 70 7.58 8.79 -1.28
N PHE A 71 6.52 8.99 -0.51
CA PHE A 71 5.17 9.16 -1.07
C PHE A 71 5.07 10.40 -1.97
N LYS A 72 5.67 11.53 -1.59
CA LYS A 72 5.74 12.72 -2.43
C LYS A 72 6.50 12.48 -3.74
N LYS A 73 7.57 11.67 -3.73
CA LYS A 73 8.26 11.25 -4.96
C LYS A 73 7.32 10.49 -5.89
N LEU A 74 6.56 9.53 -5.36
CA LEU A 74 5.57 8.78 -6.15
C LEU A 74 4.52 9.71 -6.77
N VAL A 75 4.02 10.67 -6.02
CA VAL A 75 3.08 11.69 -6.53
C VAL A 75 3.73 12.53 -7.63
N SER A 76 4.99 12.91 -7.48
CA SER A 76 5.73 13.66 -8.51
C SER A 76 5.96 12.88 -9.80
N LEU A 77 5.92 11.54 -9.74
CA LEU A 77 5.95 10.64 -10.90
C LEU A 77 4.57 10.44 -11.56
N GLY A 78 3.54 11.14 -11.09
CA GLY A 78 2.17 11.02 -11.61
C GLY A 78 1.38 9.85 -11.03
N LEU A 79 1.92 9.15 -10.03
CA LEU A 79 1.23 8.07 -9.34
C LEU A 79 0.36 8.59 -8.18
N THR A 80 -0.65 7.84 -7.83
CA THR A 80 -1.46 8.08 -6.62
C THR A 80 -1.16 6.98 -5.61
N PRO A 81 -0.33 7.25 -4.60
CA PRO A 81 -0.03 6.26 -3.57
C PRO A 81 -1.26 5.98 -2.70
N ILE A 82 -1.46 4.72 -2.36
CA ILE A 82 -2.44 4.27 -1.38
C ILE A 82 -1.67 3.76 -0.17
N LEU A 83 -1.92 4.34 1.00
CA LEU A 83 -1.42 3.86 2.28
C LEU A 83 -2.47 2.92 2.89
N PRO A 84 -2.25 1.59 2.84
CA PRO A 84 -3.20 0.63 3.37
C PRO A 84 -3.16 0.58 4.89
N HIS A 85 -4.29 0.21 5.49
CA HIS A 85 -4.48 -0.08 6.92
C HIS A 85 -3.74 0.84 7.91
N PRO A 86 -3.82 2.20 7.75
CA PRO A 86 -3.08 3.14 8.61
C PRO A 86 -3.48 3.05 10.08
N GLU A 87 -4.65 2.54 10.38
CA GLU A 87 -5.11 2.25 11.72
C GLU A 87 -4.24 1.22 12.48
N ARG A 88 -3.36 0.51 11.77
CA ARG A 88 -2.43 -0.48 12.31
C ARG A 88 -1.02 0.08 12.54
N TYR A 89 -0.73 1.30 12.08
CA TYR A 89 0.55 1.98 12.33
C TYR A 89 0.48 2.75 13.65
N PHE A 90 0.59 2.06 14.78
CA PHE A 90 0.42 2.62 16.13
C PHE A 90 1.42 3.72 16.48
N TYR A 91 2.47 3.87 15.69
CA TYR A 91 3.49 4.92 15.83
C TYR A 91 3.18 6.19 15.02
N LEU A 92 2.15 6.18 14.17
CA LEU A 92 1.70 7.36 13.44
C LEU A 92 0.53 8.02 14.17
N SER A 93 0.68 9.28 14.47
CA SER A 93 -0.42 10.10 14.97
C SER A 93 -1.40 10.48 13.85
N HIS A 94 -2.62 10.86 14.23
CA HIS A 94 -3.60 11.38 13.27
C HIS A 94 -3.07 12.60 12.50
N SER A 95 -2.36 13.51 13.17
CA SER A 95 -1.76 14.68 12.53
C SER A 95 -0.66 14.35 11.53
N GLU A 96 0.05 13.23 11.71
CA GLU A 96 1.00 12.73 10.73
C GLU A 96 0.29 12.12 9.53
N LEU A 97 -0.78 11.37 9.74
CA LEU A 97 -1.60 10.81 8.66
C LEU A 97 -2.22 11.91 7.79
N LEU A 98 -2.65 13.03 8.38
CA LEU A 98 -3.14 14.18 7.62
C LEU A 98 -2.09 14.72 6.63
N LYS A 99 -0.81 14.72 6.99
CA LYS A 99 0.27 15.15 6.08
C LYS A 99 0.41 14.26 4.84
N PHE A 100 0.11 12.97 4.98
CA PHE A 100 0.06 12.07 3.82
C PHE A 100 -1.12 12.43 2.90
N VAL A 101 -2.29 12.67 3.47
CA VAL A 101 -3.47 13.10 2.70
C VAL A 101 -3.21 14.42 1.98
N GLU A 102 -2.64 15.42 2.66
CA GLU A 102 -2.25 16.71 2.07
C GLU A 102 -1.21 16.55 0.95
N ALA A 103 -0.37 15.52 1.03
CA ALA A 103 0.60 15.19 -0.02
C ALA A 103 -0.02 14.41 -1.20
N GLY A 104 -1.32 14.14 -1.20
CA GLY A 104 -2.01 13.43 -2.28
C GLY A 104 -2.05 11.90 -2.12
N VAL A 105 -1.79 11.40 -0.92
CA VAL A 105 -1.89 9.97 -0.59
C VAL A 105 -3.33 9.60 -0.25
N VAL A 106 -3.83 8.51 -0.82
CA VAL A 106 -5.12 7.92 -0.47
C VAL A 106 -4.95 7.04 0.76
N ILE A 107 -5.85 7.17 1.72
CA ILE A 107 -5.89 6.33 2.93
C ILE A 107 -6.91 5.20 2.71
N GLN A 108 -6.45 3.96 2.89
CA GLN A 108 -7.31 2.77 2.78
C GLN A 108 -7.47 2.10 4.14
N CYS A 109 -8.61 2.32 4.80
CA CYS A 109 -8.93 1.69 6.06
C CYS A 109 -9.40 0.23 5.86
N ASN A 110 -8.96 -0.68 6.73
CA ASN A 110 -9.31 -2.09 6.63
C ASN A 110 -10.62 -2.36 7.40
N TYR A 111 -11.61 -2.91 6.73
CA TYR A 111 -12.88 -3.32 7.35
C TYR A 111 -12.70 -4.30 8.51
N GLY A 112 -11.72 -5.21 8.41
CA GLY A 112 -11.39 -6.13 9.50
C GLY A 112 -10.90 -5.41 10.76
N SER A 113 -10.21 -4.29 10.63
CA SER A 113 -9.82 -3.46 11.77
C SER A 113 -11.04 -2.83 12.44
N LEU A 114 -11.98 -2.28 11.66
CA LEU A 114 -13.22 -1.72 12.18
C LEU A 114 -14.08 -2.77 12.89
N ALA A 115 -14.07 -4.00 12.41
CA ALA A 115 -14.74 -5.14 13.04
C ALA A 115 -14.00 -5.70 14.27
N GLY A 116 -12.83 -5.16 14.64
CA GLY A 116 -12.04 -5.60 15.78
C GLY A 116 -11.16 -6.83 15.56
N LEU A 117 -11.04 -7.32 14.31
CA LEU A 117 -10.23 -8.52 14.00
C LEU A 117 -8.74 -8.35 14.29
N TYR A 118 -8.25 -7.12 14.30
CA TYR A 118 -6.84 -6.78 14.57
C TYR A 118 -6.62 -6.13 15.95
N GLY A 119 -7.58 -6.30 16.86
CA GLY A 119 -7.54 -5.83 18.24
C GLY A 119 -8.14 -4.43 18.45
N GLU A 120 -8.38 -4.11 19.72
CA GLU A 120 -9.08 -2.89 20.12
C GLU A 120 -8.39 -1.60 19.67
N THR A 121 -7.07 -1.55 19.68
CA THR A 121 -6.31 -0.36 19.29
C THR A 121 -6.49 -0.06 17.82
N ALA A 122 -6.38 -1.07 16.95
CA ALA A 122 -6.62 -0.91 15.51
C ALA A 122 -8.08 -0.50 15.24
N GLN A 123 -9.04 -1.07 15.99
CA GLN A 123 -10.45 -0.72 15.87
C GLN A 123 -10.70 0.75 16.23
N LYS A 124 -10.18 1.21 17.38
CA LYS A 124 -10.32 2.61 17.83
C LYS A 124 -9.68 3.58 16.83
N ASN A 125 -8.48 3.26 16.36
CA ASN A 125 -7.80 4.08 15.36
C ASN A 125 -8.60 4.14 14.05
N GLY A 126 -9.10 3.01 13.57
CA GLY A 126 -9.92 2.95 12.36
C GLY A 126 -11.20 3.78 12.45
N ILE A 127 -11.90 3.72 13.60
CA ILE A 127 -13.10 4.54 13.85
C ILE A 127 -12.75 6.05 13.84
N THR A 128 -11.56 6.41 14.34
CA THR A 128 -11.12 7.82 14.37
C THR A 128 -10.77 8.35 12.96
N LEU A 129 -10.47 7.48 12.00
CA LEU A 129 -10.14 7.84 10.62
C LEU A 129 -11.37 8.02 9.72
N LEU A 130 -12.55 7.59 10.18
CA LEU A 130 -13.83 7.77 9.48
C LEU A 130 -14.47 9.11 9.77
#